data_06ba473ba176e2e837aa601e716e23d2
#
_entry.id   06ba473ba176e2e837aa601e716e23d2
#
_cell.length_a   1.000
_cell.length_b   1.000
_cell.length_c   1.000
_cell.angle_alpha   90.00
_cell.angle_beta   90.00
_cell.angle_gamma   90.00
#
_symmetry.space_group_name_H-M   'P 1'
#
loop_
_entity.id
_entity.type
_entity.pdbx_description
1 polymer ?
#
loop_
_entity_poly.entity_id
_entity_poly.type
_entity_poly.pdbx_seq_one_letter_code
_entity_poly.pdbx_strand_id
1 'polypeptide(L)'
;MIRIAEVAREDAGLIFTDNRIPSAEQGIRRAMRTLGFSDLKKFGDAVAEPGPARDALLAELTIGESYFFREPAQLEFVARELLPAFAAERRGGKASPLRIWSAGCANGEEPYSLAMLLRENAWGYRSEILGSDISIPRLVTAKRGRYSEWAMRATPRPVVTRYFEQAGKQYVLQRELCAMVQFRAVNLVSDSQLPAHGSSGMDLIFCRNVLIYFSMETVARVAERLLASLAPEGWLLISASDPPLIDLVRCETVTTTAGLAYRRADRPGRPATATVLPAVDRTLGSELPEPPRRRETTPPAPVPAAALPARPPVVFTPDPVVATVEVVYAAGDFDRAAELAAARVAAGHDDERTRVLHVRALANRGRLDAAGAACAAALDQFALSPELHLLHATLLARAGQYAETVIAARRALYLEPTMAMAQIVAADAMTRSGDTRGAERSLRAASEMLAELPAEEHVVAADGETAGRLRQLVAFHLKALGREARR
;
A
#
# COMPACT_ATOMS: atom_id res chain seq x y z
N MET A 1 -30.08 -3.06 5.46
CA MET A 1 -28.66 -2.73 5.76
C MET A 1 -27.99 -3.81 6.61
N ILE A 2 -28.48 -4.12 7.83
CA ILE A 2 -27.85 -5.10 8.73
C ILE A 2 -27.59 -6.45 8.03
N ARG A 3 -28.60 -7.04 7.37
CA ARG A 3 -28.47 -8.32 6.65
C ARG A 3 -27.44 -8.30 5.53
N ILE A 4 -27.30 -7.18 4.80
CA ILE A 4 -26.32 -7.02 3.73
C ILE A 4 -24.90 -6.95 4.31
N ALA A 5 -24.72 -6.24 5.42
CA ALA A 5 -23.45 -6.17 6.12
C ALA A 5 -23.06 -7.52 6.75
N GLU A 6 -24.03 -8.29 7.24
CA GLU A 6 -23.83 -9.66 7.74
C GLU A 6 -23.33 -10.59 6.65
N VAL A 7 -23.96 -10.59 5.46
CA VAL A 7 -23.50 -11.39 4.32
C VAL A 7 -22.06 -11.02 3.92
N ALA A 8 -21.73 -9.72 3.85
CA ALA A 8 -20.37 -9.30 3.53
C ALA A 8 -19.34 -9.70 4.58
N ARG A 9 -19.74 -9.71 5.87
CA ARG A 9 -18.89 -10.17 6.97
C ARG A 9 -18.72 -11.69 6.97
N GLU A 10 -19.80 -12.44 6.81
CA GLU A 10 -19.78 -13.91 6.87
C GLU A 10 -19.08 -14.52 5.66
N ASP A 11 -19.42 -14.04 4.46
CA ASP A 11 -18.87 -14.59 3.22
C ASP A 11 -17.47 -14.09 2.91
N ALA A 12 -17.23 -12.78 3.05
CA ALA A 12 -15.97 -12.16 2.64
C ALA A 12 -15.08 -11.72 3.82
N GLY A 13 -15.51 -11.93 5.06
CA GLY A 13 -14.77 -11.57 6.27
C GLY A 13 -14.59 -10.05 6.47
N LEU A 14 -15.31 -9.23 5.71
CA LEU A 14 -15.13 -7.78 5.72
C LEU A 14 -15.64 -7.15 7.02
N ILE A 15 -14.79 -6.34 7.64
CA ILE A 15 -15.18 -5.52 8.79
C ILE A 15 -15.50 -4.10 8.30
N PHE A 16 -16.64 -3.60 8.77
CA PHE A 16 -17.04 -2.23 8.58
C PHE A 16 -16.85 -1.48 9.90
N THR A 17 -15.77 -0.77 10.04
CA THR A 17 -15.57 0.22 11.11
C THR A 17 -16.45 1.44 10.85
N ASP A 18 -16.78 2.22 11.88
CA ASP A 18 -17.73 3.35 11.78
C ASP A 18 -17.36 4.33 10.66
N ASN A 19 -16.07 4.56 10.45
CA ASN A 19 -15.56 5.42 9.36
C ASN A 19 -15.73 4.80 7.95
N ARG A 20 -16.00 3.49 7.84
CA ARG A 20 -16.21 2.79 6.56
C ARG A 20 -17.68 2.57 6.22
N ILE A 21 -18.58 2.77 7.17
CA ILE A 21 -20.03 2.60 6.95
C ILE A 21 -20.54 3.48 5.80
N PRO A 22 -20.20 4.80 5.71
CA PRO A 22 -20.69 5.64 4.60
C PRO A 22 -20.21 5.13 3.23
N SER A 23 -18.96 4.70 3.13
CA SER A 23 -18.41 4.13 1.89
C SER A 23 -19.07 2.81 1.52
N ALA A 24 -19.35 1.95 2.51
CA ALA A 24 -20.07 0.71 2.31
C ALA A 24 -21.52 0.96 1.82
N GLU A 25 -22.21 1.94 2.41
CA GLU A 25 -23.56 2.33 1.95
C GLU A 25 -23.56 2.81 0.49
N GLN A 26 -22.57 3.61 0.11
CA GLN A 26 -22.42 4.04 -1.28
C GLN A 26 -22.13 2.84 -2.21
N GLY A 27 -21.30 1.89 -1.79
CA GLY A 27 -21.03 0.65 -2.50
C GLY A 27 -22.31 -0.16 -2.71
N ILE A 28 -23.09 -0.36 -1.64
CA ILE A 28 -24.40 -1.04 -1.72
C ILE A 28 -25.32 -0.35 -2.73
N ARG A 29 -25.43 0.99 -2.68
CA ARG A 29 -26.24 1.76 -3.62
C ARG A 29 -25.75 1.64 -5.06
N ARG A 30 -24.43 1.55 -5.29
CA ARG A 30 -23.86 1.30 -6.63
C ARG A 30 -24.21 -0.09 -7.13
N ALA A 31 -24.04 -1.12 -6.31
CA ALA A 31 -24.39 -2.50 -6.65
C ALA A 31 -25.89 -2.62 -7.01
N MET A 32 -26.77 -2.02 -6.20
CA MET A 32 -28.21 -1.96 -6.46
C MET A 32 -28.51 -1.31 -7.82
N ARG A 33 -27.91 -0.15 -8.12
CA ARG A 33 -28.10 0.56 -9.39
C ARG A 33 -27.64 -0.26 -10.59
N THR A 34 -26.48 -0.89 -10.48
CA THR A 34 -25.91 -1.73 -11.54
C THR A 34 -26.84 -2.87 -11.94
N LEU A 35 -27.58 -3.42 -10.96
CA LEU A 35 -28.50 -4.55 -11.16
C LEU A 35 -29.97 -4.14 -11.25
N GLY A 36 -30.28 -2.84 -11.23
CA GLY A 36 -31.66 -2.33 -11.36
C GLY A 36 -32.53 -2.51 -10.13
N PHE A 37 -31.94 -2.74 -8.94
CA PHE A 37 -32.73 -2.81 -7.70
C PHE A 37 -33.05 -1.40 -7.17
N SER A 38 -34.32 -1.12 -6.95
CA SER A 38 -34.79 0.10 -6.29
C SER A 38 -35.14 -0.11 -4.81
N ASP A 39 -35.32 -1.36 -4.39
CA ASP A 39 -35.74 -1.76 -3.04
C ASP A 39 -34.59 -2.47 -2.32
N LEU A 40 -34.15 -1.90 -1.19
CA LEU A 40 -33.08 -2.44 -0.37
C LEU A 40 -33.41 -3.81 0.23
N LYS A 41 -34.66 -4.09 0.55
CA LYS A 41 -35.10 -5.37 1.10
C LYS A 41 -34.97 -6.47 0.05
N LYS A 42 -35.49 -6.22 -1.16
CA LYS A 42 -35.35 -7.14 -2.30
C LYS A 42 -33.91 -7.41 -2.67
N PHE A 43 -33.06 -6.37 -2.63
CA PHE A 43 -31.65 -6.53 -2.85
C PHE A 43 -30.99 -7.37 -1.73
N GLY A 44 -31.35 -7.12 -0.46
CA GLY A 44 -30.86 -7.92 0.69
C GLY A 44 -31.26 -9.39 0.59
N ASP A 45 -32.48 -9.70 0.10
CA ASP A 45 -32.91 -11.07 -0.13
C ASP A 45 -32.15 -11.73 -1.29
N ALA A 46 -31.89 -10.98 -2.38
CA ALA A 46 -31.10 -11.46 -3.51
C ALA A 46 -29.63 -11.70 -3.18
N VAL A 47 -29.04 -10.90 -2.29
CA VAL A 47 -27.66 -11.04 -1.84
C VAL A 47 -27.49 -12.24 -0.89
N ALA A 48 -28.53 -12.66 -0.19
CA ALA A 48 -28.49 -13.81 0.71
C ALA A 48 -28.17 -15.13 -0.02
N GLU A 49 -28.48 -15.21 -1.31
CA GLU A 49 -28.16 -16.36 -2.15
C GLU A 49 -26.93 -16.11 -3.01
N PRO A 50 -26.08 -17.14 -3.26
CA PRO A 50 -24.97 -17.04 -4.23
C PRO A 50 -25.49 -16.62 -5.61
N GLY A 51 -24.87 -15.60 -6.20
CA GLY A 51 -25.27 -15.14 -7.52
C GLY A 51 -24.90 -13.67 -7.82
N PRO A 52 -25.38 -13.12 -8.95
CA PRO A 52 -24.96 -11.81 -9.45
C PRO A 52 -25.13 -10.66 -8.46
N ALA A 53 -26.14 -10.71 -7.58
CA ALA A 53 -26.38 -9.68 -6.57
C ALA A 53 -25.28 -9.68 -5.50
N ARG A 54 -24.89 -10.86 -5.03
CA ARG A 54 -23.80 -11.04 -4.07
C ARG A 54 -22.45 -10.66 -4.71
N ASP A 55 -22.19 -11.11 -5.92
CA ASP A 55 -20.95 -10.78 -6.65
C ASP A 55 -20.79 -9.27 -6.86
N ALA A 56 -21.86 -8.59 -7.26
CA ALA A 56 -21.87 -7.14 -7.41
C ALA A 56 -21.66 -6.41 -6.08
N LEU A 57 -22.30 -6.89 -5.00
CA LEU A 57 -22.09 -6.34 -3.66
C LEU A 57 -20.63 -6.48 -3.24
N LEU A 58 -20.06 -7.66 -3.32
CA LEU A 58 -18.67 -7.92 -2.92
C LEU A 58 -17.68 -7.11 -3.77
N ALA A 59 -17.93 -6.96 -5.07
CA ALA A 59 -17.12 -6.13 -5.96
C ALA A 59 -17.09 -4.66 -5.54
N GLU A 60 -18.21 -4.13 -5.03
CA GLU A 60 -18.34 -2.74 -4.61
C GLU A 60 -17.85 -2.49 -3.16
N LEU A 61 -17.90 -3.52 -2.30
CA LEU A 61 -17.46 -3.40 -0.91
C LEU A 61 -15.95 -3.68 -0.74
N THR A 62 -15.34 -4.40 -1.67
CA THR A 62 -13.89 -4.60 -1.68
C THR A 62 -13.18 -3.39 -2.28
N ILE A 63 -12.16 -2.89 -1.57
CA ILE A 63 -11.33 -1.79 -2.06
C ILE A 63 -10.32 -2.37 -3.03
N GLY A 64 -10.44 -2.03 -4.31
CA GLY A 64 -9.55 -2.54 -5.35
C GLY A 64 -8.52 -1.53 -5.78
N GLU A 65 -8.02 -0.71 -4.87
CA GLU A 65 -6.92 0.17 -5.19
C GLU A 65 -5.64 -0.64 -5.32
N SER A 66 -5.11 -0.68 -6.54
CA SER A 66 -3.86 -1.32 -6.88
C SER A 66 -3.11 -0.50 -7.93
N TYR A 67 -1.80 -0.72 -8.04
CA TYR A 67 -0.96 -0.11 -9.06
C TYR A 67 0.27 -0.98 -9.31
N PHE A 68 0.86 -0.82 -10.49
CA PHE A 68 2.05 -1.57 -10.88
C PHE A 68 3.25 -1.24 -9.98
N PHE A 69 4.03 -2.26 -9.66
CA PHE A 69 5.24 -2.17 -8.85
C PHE A 69 5.02 -1.61 -7.42
N ARG A 70 3.83 -1.83 -6.85
CA ARG A 70 3.55 -1.48 -5.45
C ARG A 70 4.53 -2.17 -4.52
N GLU A 71 5.06 -1.44 -3.52
CA GLU A 71 6.08 -1.91 -2.57
C GLU A 71 7.31 -2.49 -3.28
N PRO A 72 8.10 -1.66 -3.99
CA PRO A 72 9.20 -2.10 -4.84
C PRO A 72 10.27 -2.88 -4.08
N ALA A 73 10.47 -2.62 -2.79
CA ALA A 73 11.43 -3.35 -1.96
C ALA A 73 11.14 -4.86 -1.91
N GLN A 74 9.85 -5.26 -1.88
CA GLN A 74 9.49 -6.67 -1.89
C GLN A 74 9.77 -7.32 -3.25
N LEU A 75 9.53 -6.60 -4.35
CA LEU A 75 9.86 -7.09 -5.68
C LEU A 75 11.39 -7.21 -5.87
N GLU A 76 12.15 -6.28 -5.32
CA GLU A 76 13.61 -6.33 -5.33
C GLU A 76 14.15 -7.50 -4.50
N PHE A 77 13.58 -7.76 -3.32
CA PHE A 77 13.88 -8.94 -2.50
C PHE A 77 13.64 -10.24 -3.28
N VAL A 78 12.49 -10.34 -3.97
CA VAL A 78 12.21 -11.50 -4.82
C VAL A 78 13.27 -11.63 -5.91
N ALA A 79 13.59 -10.56 -6.63
CA ALA A 79 14.56 -10.61 -7.73
C ALA A 79 15.97 -10.96 -7.28
N ARG A 80 16.44 -10.36 -6.18
CA ARG A 80 17.85 -10.47 -5.75
C ARG A 80 18.13 -11.63 -4.81
N GLU A 81 17.15 -12.06 -4.05
CA GLU A 81 17.35 -13.09 -3.02
C GLU A 81 16.57 -14.37 -3.33
N LEU A 82 15.25 -14.28 -3.60
CA LEU A 82 14.46 -15.49 -3.76
C LEU A 82 14.66 -16.19 -5.11
N LEU A 83 14.69 -15.46 -6.23
CA LEU A 83 14.89 -16.09 -7.55
C LEU A 83 16.24 -16.80 -7.68
N PRO A 84 17.37 -16.24 -7.20
CA PRO A 84 18.64 -16.98 -7.15
C PRO A 84 18.61 -18.20 -6.24
N ALA A 85 17.95 -18.14 -5.08
CA ALA A 85 17.78 -19.29 -4.18
C ALA A 85 16.97 -20.41 -4.85
N PHE A 86 15.82 -20.07 -5.44
CA PHE A 86 15.02 -21.04 -6.20
C PHE A 86 15.78 -21.63 -7.40
N ALA A 87 16.64 -20.85 -8.07
CA ALA A 87 17.49 -21.36 -9.14
C ALA A 87 18.54 -22.34 -8.63
N ALA A 88 19.10 -22.11 -7.45
CA ALA A 88 20.09 -23.00 -6.83
C ALA A 88 19.45 -24.35 -6.43
N GLU A 89 18.27 -24.33 -5.82
CA GLU A 89 17.52 -25.52 -5.43
C GLU A 89 17.15 -26.38 -6.65
N ARG A 90 16.74 -25.75 -7.76
CA ARG A 90 16.32 -26.46 -8.97
C ARG A 90 17.45 -26.98 -9.85
N ARG A 91 18.69 -26.52 -9.65
CA ARG A 91 19.89 -27.08 -10.34
C ARG A 91 20.13 -28.55 -9.98
N GLY A 92 19.60 -29.04 -8.86
CA GLY A 92 19.68 -30.43 -8.42
C GLY A 92 18.72 -31.42 -9.11
N GLY A 93 18.00 -31.03 -10.19
CA GLY A 93 17.24 -31.97 -11.04
C GLY A 93 15.73 -31.84 -11.04
N LYS A 94 15.12 -30.86 -10.35
CA LYS A 94 13.67 -30.62 -10.44
C LYS A 94 13.37 -29.55 -11.50
N ALA A 95 12.97 -29.99 -12.69
CA ALA A 95 12.53 -29.12 -13.79
C ALA A 95 11.08 -28.56 -13.60
N SER A 96 10.59 -28.42 -12.35
CA SER A 96 9.25 -27.89 -12.11
C SER A 96 9.23 -26.36 -12.24
N PRO A 97 8.14 -25.78 -12.81
CA PRO A 97 7.99 -24.34 -12.89
C PRO A 97 7.92 -23.71 -11.49
N LEU A 98 8.35 -22.45 -11.39
CA LEU A 98 8.17 -21.63 -10.20
C LEU A 98 6.69 -21.23 -10.09
N ARG A 99 6.03 -21.59 -9.01
CA ARG A 99 4.61 -21.36 -8.79
C ARG A 99 4.39 -20.17 -7.87
N ILE A 100 3.75 -19.15 -8.41
CA ILE A 100 3.51 -17.90 -7.70
C ILE A 100 2.01 -17.66 -7.67
N TRP A 101 1.53 -17.25 -6.49
CA TRP A 101 0.14 -16.86 -6.29
C TRP A 101 0.05 -15.44 -5.75
N SER A 102 -0.65 -14.55 -6.47
CA SER A 102 -1.07 -13.22 -6.03
C SER A 102 -2.52 -13.33 -5.55
N ALA A 103 -2.72 -13.31 -4.25
CA ALA A 103 -4.01 -13.47 -3.57
C ALA A 103 -4.60 -12.10 -3.21
N GLY A 104 -5.80 -11.79 -3.75
CA GLY A 104 -6.39 -10.45 -3.69
C GLY A 104 -5.78 -9.49 -4.70
N CYS A 105 -5.63 -9.95 -5.95
CA CYS A 105 -4.86 -9.27 -7.01
C CYS A 105 -5.58 -8.08 -7.66
N ALA A 106 -6.80 -7.76 -7.26
CA ALA A 106 -7.63 -6.70 -7.83
C ALA A 106 -7.69 -6.73 -9.38
N ASN A 107 -7.26 -5.67 -10.06
CA ASN A 107 -7.29 -5.59 -11.52
C ASN A 107 -6.03 -6.19 -12.18
N GLY A 108 -5.20 -6.93 -11.45
CA GLY A 108 -4.08 -7.68 -11.98
C GLY A 108 -2.74 -6.95 -12.03
N GLU A 109 -2.64 -5.74 -11.48
CA GLU A 109 -1.39 -4.97 -11.48
C GLU A 109 -0.26 -5.71 -10.77
N GLU A 110 -0.53 -6.38 -9.65
CA GLU A 110 0.47 -7.14 -8.89
C GLU A 110 0.98 -8.39 -9.66
N PRO A 111 0.13 -9.33 -10.10
CA PRO A 111 0.62 -10.50 -10.82
C PRO A 111 1.29 -10.14 -12.15
N TYR A 112 0.91 -9.05 -12.81
CA TYR A 112 1.61 -8.59 -13.99
C TYR A 112 2.95 -7.91 -13.68
N SER A 113 3.07 -7.22 -12.54
CA SER A 113 4.38 -6.73 -12.05
C SER A 113 5.34 -7.89 -11.79
N LEU A 114 4.82 -8.99 -11.23
CA LEU A 114 5.59 -10.23 -11.04
C LEU A 114 5.95 -10.88 -12.39
N ALA A 115 5.03 -10.90 -13.36
CA ALA A 115 5.32 -11.44 -14.70
C ALA A 115 6.45 -10.66 -15.39
N MET A 116 6.44 -9.33 -15.31
CA MET A 116 7.54 -8.49 -15.83
C MET A 116 8.86 -8.78 -15.11
N LEU A 117 8.84 -8.83 -13.77
CA LEU A 117 10.01 -9.16 -12.95
C LEU A 117 10.62 -10.51 -13.35
N LEU A 118 9.80 -11.52 -13.50
CA LEU A 118 10.23 -12.87 -13.89
C LEU A 118 10.82 -12.90 -15.29
N ARG A 119 10.24 -12.14 -16.21
CA ARG A 119 10.75 -12.03 -17.57
C ARG A 119 12.13 -11.37 -17.62
N GLU A 120 12.33 -10.29 -16.85
CA GLU A 120 13.63 -9.61 -16.72
C GLU A 120 14.71 -10.51 -16.10
N ASN A 121 14.32 -11.46 -15.25
CA ASN A 121 15.23 -12.39 -14.57
C ASN A 121 15.29 -13.78 -15.21
N ALA A 122 14.93 -13.93 -16.49
CA ALA A 122 14.96 -15.16 -17.26
C ALA A 122 14.10 -16.33 -16.71
N TRP A 123 13.05 -16.00 -15.95
CA TRP A 123 12.09 -16.97 -15.42
C TRP A 123 10.77 -17.05 -16.20
N GLY A 124 10.57 -16.22 -17.22
CA GLY A 124 9.28 -16.03 -17.89
C GLY A 124 8.58 -17.32 -18.32
N TYR A 125 9.30 -18.25 -18.97
CA TYR A 125 8.74 -19.54 -19.42
C TYR A 125 8.88 -20.67 -18.38
N ARG A 126 9.45 -20.38 -17.24
CA ARG A 126 9.73 -21.34 -16.16
C ARG A 126 8.90 -21.03 -14.92
N SER A 127 7.83 -20.27 -15.08
CA SER A 127 6.96 -19.86 -13.99
C SER A 127 5.49 -19.97 -14.35
N GLU A 128 4.67 -20.25 -13.35
CA GLU A 128 3.22 -20.25 -13.38
C GLU A 128 2.72 -19.22 -12.39
N ILE A 129 1.98 -18.22 -12.86
CA ILE A 129 1.45 -17.15 -12.02
C ILE A 129 -0.06 -17.28 -11.96
N LEU A 130 -0.59 -17.38 -10.75
CA LEU A 130 -2.00 -17.32 -10.48
C LEU A 130 -2.34 -15.97 -9.83
N GLY A 131 -3.22 -15.20 -10.45
CA GLY A 131 -3.88 -14.05 -9.85
C GLY A 131 -5.27 -14.46 -9.35
N SER A 132 -5.62 -14.13 -8.13
CA SER A 132 -6.97 -14.39 -7.65
C SER A 132 -7.55 -13.20 -6.89
N ASP A 133 -8.86 -13.02 -7.02
CA ASP A 133 -9.63 -12.03 -6.27
C ASP A 133 -11.05 -12.54 -6.07
N ILE A 134 -11.74 -12.01 -5.07
CA ILE A 134 -13.15 -12.34 -4.85
C ILE A 134 -14.05 -11.62 -5.89
N SER A 135 -13.59 -10.49 -6.43
CA SER A 135 -14.34 -9.64 -7.36
C SER A 135 -14.18 -10.10 -8.81
N ILE A 136 -15.18 -10.79 -9.33
CA ILE A 136 -15.21 -11.21 -10.73
C ILE A 136 -15.07 -10.04 -11.72
N PRO A 137 -15.73 -8.87 -11.54
CA PRO A 137 -15.55 -7.72 -12.43
C PRO A 137 -14.08 -7.22 -12.51
N ARG A 138 -13.34 -7.27 -11.39
CA ARG A 138 -11.92 -6.90 -11.37
C ARG A 138 -11.07 -7.90 -12.15
N LEU A 139 -11.32 -9.19 -12.00
CA LEU A 139 -10.63 -10.23 -12.76
C LEU A 139 -10.91 -10.13 -14.27
N VAL A 140 -12.11 -9.69 -14.67
CA VAL A 140 -12.41 -9.37 -16.07
C VAL A 140 -11.55 -8.20 -16.56
N THR A 141 -11.39 -7.15 -15.73
CA THR A 141 -10.49 -6.02 -16.03
C THR A 141 -9.04 -6.48 -16.14
N ALA A 142 -8.58 -7.30 -15.20
CA ALA A 142 -7.24 -7.90 -15.20
C ALA A 142 -6.96 -8.67 -16.50
N LYS A 143 -7.88 -9.53 -16.93
CA LYS A 143 -7.77 -10.30 -18.18
C LYS A 143 -7.71 -9.42 -19.44
N ARG A 144 -8.33 -8.23 -19.41
CA ARG A 144 -8.29 -7.27 -20.53
C ARG A 144 -6.93 -6.59 -20.68
N GLY A 145 -6.14 -6.50 -19.59
CA GLY A 145 -4.82 -5.87 -19.58
C GLY A 145 -4.82 -4.40 -19.97
N ARG A 146 -5.90 -3.65 -19.64
CA ARG A 146 -6.05 -2.23 -19.94
C ARG A 146 -6.10 -1.41 -18.67
N TYR A 147 -5.21 -0.42 -18.56
CA TYR A 147 -4.98 0.33 -17.33
C TYR A 147 -5.03 1.83 -17.55
N SER A 148 -5.42 2.57 -16.51
CA SER A 148 -5.37 4.02 -16.50
C SER A 148 -3.95 4.51 -16.17
N GLU A 149 -3.70 5.80 -16.42
CA GLU A 149 -2.46 6.46 -16.00
C GLU A 149 -2.23 6.34 -14.48
N TRP A 150 -3.30 6.36 -13.68
CA TRP A 150 -3.23 6.19 -12.25
C TRP A 150 -2.64 4.83 -11.82
N ALA A 151 -2.97 3.75 -12.52
CA ALA A 151 -2.38 2.44 -12.26
C ALA A 151 -0.87 2.39 -12.58
N MET A 152 -0.39 3.31 -13.40
CA MET A 152 1.01 3.38 -13.85
C MET A 152 1.90 4.30 -12.98
N ARG A 153 1.34 4.99 -11.97
CA ARG A 153 2.00 6.07 -11.21
C ARG A 153 3.37 5.73 -10.59
N ALA A 154 3.60 4.47 -10.24
CA ALA A 154 4.88 3.98 -9.72
C ALA A 154 5.68 3.15 -10.72
N THR A 155 5.24 3.07 -11.98
CA THR A 155 5.90 2.24 -12.99
C THR A 155 7.05 3.00 -13.63
N PRO A 156 8.29 2.49 -13.60
CA PRO A 156 9.42 3.13 -14.26
C PRO A 156 9.17 3.31 -15.76
N ARG A 157 9.51 4.48 -16.32
CA ARG A 157 9.31 4.78 -17.74
C ARG A 157 9.88 3.72 -18.71
N PRO A 158 11.09 3.15 -18.48
CA PRO A 158 11.60 2.07 -19.35
C PRO A 158 10.71 0.83 -19.37
N VAL A 159 10.09 0.49 -18.23
CA VAL A 159 9.14 -0.62 -18.12
C VAL A 159 7.86 -0.33 -18.89
N VAL A 160 7.33 0.89 -18.74
CA VAL A 160 6.14 1.33 -19.50
C VAL A 160 6.40 1.20 -21.00
N THR A 161 7.50 1.76 -21.50
CA THR A 161 7.85 1.69 -22.93
C THR A 161 8.06 0.27 -23.43
N ARG A 162 8.57 -0.63 -22.58
CA ARG A 162 8.88 -2.01 -22.96
C ARG A 162 7.66 -2.91 -23.02
N TYR A 163 6.71 -2.73 -22.10
CA TYR A 163 5.64 -3.70 -21.85
C TYR A 163 4.23 -3.20 -22.11
N PHE A 164 4.07 -1.90 -22.38
CA PHE A 164 2.76 -1.31 -22.62
C PHE A 164 2.73 -0.51 -23.93
N GLU A 165 1.57 -0.55 -24.59
CA GLU A 165 1.22 0.35 -25.67
C GLU A 165 0.25 1.40 -25.16
N GLN A 166 0.49 2.67 -25.48
CA GLN A 166 -0.43 3.75 -25.13
C GLN A 166 -1.56 3.82 -26.14
N ALA A 167 -2.79 3.60 -25.72
CA ALA A 167 -4.01 3.72 -26.51
C ALA A 167 -4.90 4.83 -25.95
N GLY A 168 -4.69 6.05 -26.41
CA GLY A 168 -5.36 7.25 -25.89
C GLY A 168 -4.94 7.52 -24.42
N LYS A 169 -5.92 7.51 -23.50
CA LYS A 169 -5.69 7.68 -22.05
C LYS A 169 -5.42 6.36 -21.31
N GLN A 170 -5.32 5.25 -22.03
CA GLN A 170 -5.10 3.93 -21.44
C GLN A 170 -3.75 3.36 -21.87
N TYR A 171 -3.23 2.47 -21.03
CA TYR A 171 -2.06 1.64 -21.28
C TYR A 171 -2.53 0.19 -21.46
N VAL A 172 -2.13 -0.40 -22.56
CA VAL A 172 -2.49 -1.80 -22.95
C VAL A 172 -1.27 -2.66 -22.73
N LEU A 173 -1.37 -3.67 -21.88
CA LEU A 173 -0.29 -4.60 -21.59
C LEU A 173 -0.09 -5.55 -22.77
N GLN A 174 1.16 -5.90 -23.09
CA GLN A 174 1.51 -6.85 -24.12
C GLN A 174 0.86 -8.24 -23.88
N ARG A 175 0.38 -8.85 -24.96
CA ARG A 175 -0.35 -10.14 -24.90
C ARG A 175 0.46 -11.28 -24.30
N GLU A 176 1.76 -11.28 -24.54
CA GLU A 176 2.70 -12.29 -24.02
C GLU A 176 2.76 -12.27 -22.49
N LEU A 177 2.67 -11.09 -21.85
CA LEU A 177 2.60 -10.96 -20.40
C LEU A 177 1.20 -11.37 -19.90
N CYS A 178 0.15 -11.00 -20.63
CA CYS A 178 -1.20 -11.45 -20.28
C CYS A 178 -1.30 -12.98 -20.24
N ALA A 179 -0.62 -13.66 -21.15
CA ALA A 179 -0.60 -15.12 -21.22
C ALA A 179 0.18 -15.81 -20.09
N MET A 180 1.05 -15.08 -19.38
CA MET A 180 1.81 -15.61 -18.24
C MET A 180 0.97 -15.72 -16.95
N VAL A 181 -0.19 -15.08 -16.89
CA VAL A 181 -1.00 -15.00 -15.67
C VAL A 181 -2.35 -15.67 -15.88
N GLN A 182 -2.66 -16.64 -15.04
CA GLN A 182 -4.00 -17.22 -14.95
C GLN A 182 -4.80 -16.50 -13.87
N PHE A 183 -6.08 -16.21 -14.14
CA PHE A 183 -6.97 -15.55 -13.18
C PHE A 183 -8.11 -16.47 -12.76
N ARG A 184 -8.34 -16.54 -11.43
CA ARG A 184 -9.40 -17.34 -10.83
C ARG A 184 -10.10 -16.55 -9.72
N ALA A 185 -11.44 -16.62 -9.69
CA ALA A 185 -12.21 -16.13 -8.54
C ALA A 185 -11.92 -17.04 -7.33
N VAL A 186 -11.50 -16.45 -6.23
CA VAL A 186 -11.22 -17.15 -4.97
C VAL A 186 -11.65 -16.29 -3.81
N ASN A 187 -12.44 -16.85 -2.92
CA ASN A 187 -12.74 -16.28 -1.63
C ASN A 187 -11.79 -16.86 -0.58
N LEU A 188 -10.89 -16.05 -0.06
CA LEU A 188 -9.89 -16.48 0.94
C LEU A 188 -10.51 -16.95 2.25
N VAL A 189 -11.74 -16.53 2.54
CA VAL A 189 -12.44 -16.80 3.81
C VAL A 189 -13.27 -18.08 3.74
N SER A 190 -14.09 -18.23 2.69
CA SER A 190 -15.13 -19.28 2.63
C SER A 190 -14.79 -20.45 1.72
N ASP A 191 -13.94 -20.29 0.70
CA ASP A 191 -13.61 -21.38 -0.20
C ASP A 191 -12.97 -22.56 0.56
N SER A 192 -13.49 -23.74 0.37
CA SER A 192 -13.06 -24.96 1.08
C SER A 192 -11.62 -25.35 0.76
N GLN A 193 -11.16 -25.05 -0.46
CA GLN A 193 -9.80 -25.32 -0.90
C GLN A 193 -9.21 -24.09 -1.57
N LEU A 194 -8.12 -23.55 -1.00
CA LEU A 194 -7.33 -22.53 -1.63
C LEU A 194 -6.45 -23.13 -2.74
N PRO A 195 -6.00 -22.31 -3.69
CA PRO A 195 -5.10 -22.77 -4.74
C PRO A 195 -3.86 -23.45 -4.17
N ALA A 196 -3.71 -24.71 -4.52
CA ALA A 196 -2.49 -25.46 -4.32
C ALA A 196 -2.27 -26.32 -5.58
N HIS A 197 -1.04 -26.55 -5.95
CA HIS A 197 -0.72 -27.45 -7.06
C HIS A 197 -0.39 -28.85 -6.52
N GLY A 198 -1.44 -29.62 -6.24
CA GLY A 198 -1.28 -30.99 -5.73
C GLY A 198 -0.41 -31.05 -4.47
N SER A 199 0.51 -32.02 -4.39
CA SER A 199 1.44 -32.19 -3.25
C SER A 199 2.60 -31.17 -3.20
N SER A 200 2.74 -30.29 -4.21
CA SER A 200 3.91 -29.41 -4.33
C SER A 200 3.76 -28.04 -3.70
N GLY A 201 2.51 -27.54 -3.57
CA GLY A 201 2.24 -26.20 -3.03
C GLY A 201 2.75 -25.03 -3.89
N MET A 202 2.62 -23.81 -3.38
CA MET A 202 3.12 -22.59 -3.99
C MET A 202 4.53 -22.24 -3.48
N ASP A 203 5.43 -21.89 -4.38
CA ASP A 203 6.78 -21.44 -3.99
C ASP A 203 6.75 -20.03 -3.39
N LEU A 204 5.81 -19.19 -3.87
CA LEU A 204 5.69 -17.81 -3.43
C LEU A 204 4.21 -17.39 -3.43
N ILE A 205 3.75 -16.86 -2.31
CA ILE A 205 2.42 -16.26 -2.18
C ILE A 205 2.58 -14.79 -1.83
N PHE A 206 1.92 -13.92 -2.60
CA PHE A 206 1.68 -12.53 -2.25
C PHE A 206 0.24 -12.40 -1.77
N CYS A 207 0.04 -11.89 -0.55
CA CYS A 207 -1.27 -11.51 -0.03
C CYS A 207 -1.14 -10.14 0.62
N ARG A 208 -1.13 -9.10 -0.20
CA ARG A 208 -0.76 -7.75 0.21
C ARG A 208 -1.95 -6.81 0.21
N ASN A 209 -2.09 -6.02 1.29
CA ASN A 209 -3.17 -5.06 1.46
C ASN A 209 -4.58 -5.70 1.38
N VAL A 210 -4.69 -6.94 1.84
CA VAL A 210 -5.92 -7.72 1.89
C VAL A 210 -6.34 -7.98 3.33
N LEU A 211 -5.40 -8.39 4.19
CA LEU A 211 -5.69 -8.78 5.56
C LEU A 211 -6.14 -7.60 6.43
N ILE A 212 -5.83 -6.37 6.03
CA ILE A 212 -6.28 -5.13 6.69
C ILE A 212 -7.81 -4.97 6.71
N TYR A 213 -8.54 -5.75 5.92
CA TYR A 213 -10.00 -5.68 5.84
C TYR A 213 -10.72 -6.70 6.73
N PHE A 214 -9.98 -7.59 7.36
CA PHE A 214 -10.50 -8.72 8.12
C PHE A 214 -10.39 -8.52 9.64
N SER A 215 -11.23 -9.23 10.41
CA SER A 215 -11.02 -9.37 11.86
C SER A 215 -9.74 -10.15 12.13
N MET A 216 -9.15 -9.96 13.31
CA MET A 216 -7.94 -10.70 13.70
C MET A 216 -8.15 -12.20 13.68
N GLU A 217 -9.35 -12.68 14.05
CA GLU A 217 -9.74 -14.09 13.94
C GLU A 217 -9.76 -14.58 12.49
N THR A 218 -10.33 -13.76 11.58
CA THR A 218 -10.34 -14.06 10.14
C THR A 218 -8.95 -13.98 9.55
N VAL A 219 -8.12 -13.01 9.97
CA VAL A 219 -6.70 -12.94 9.59
C VAL A 219 -5.97 -14.22 9.95
N ALA A 220 -6.11 -14.71 11.18
CA ALA A 220 -5.47 -15.96 11.63
C ALA A 220 -5.90 -17.13 10.74
N ARG A 221 -7.20 -17.33 10.53
CA ARG A 221 -7.75 -18.39 9.68
C ARG A 221 -7.25 -18.33 8.24
N VAL A 222 -7.25 -17.14 7.63
CA VAL A 222 -6.77 -16.95 6.25
C VAL A 222 -5.26 -17.18 6.18
N ALA A 223 -4.48 -16.67 7.13
CA ALA A 223 -3.05 -16.86 7.19
C ALA A 223 -2.65 -18.34 7.32
N GLU A 224 -3.32 -19.13 8.20
CA GLU A 224 -3.10 -20.57 8.30
C GLU A 224 -3.32 -21.29 6.95
N ARG A 225 -4.38 -20.91 6.23
CA ARG A 225 -4.72 -21.48 4.94
C ARG A 225 -3.72 -21.11 3.85
N LEU A 226 -3.25 -19.84 3.83
CA LEU A 226 -2.19 -19.38 2.92
C LEU A 226 -0.87 -20.13 3.19
N LEU A 227 -0.49 -20.27 4.47
CA LEU A 227 0.70 -21.03 4.87
C LEU A 227 0.58 -22.51 4.48
N ALA A 228 -0.59 -23.12 4.64
CA ALA A 228 -0.84 -24.50 4.22
C ALA A 228 -0.76 -24.68 2.69
N SER A 229 -1.02 -23.62 1.91
CA SER A 229 -0.91 -23.62 0.45
C SER A 229 0.55 -23.48 -0.05
N LEU A 230 1.51 -23.17 0.83
CA LEU A 230 2.92 -23.08 0.47
C LEU A 230 3.55 -24.45 0.24
N ALA A 231 4.51 -24.51 -0.67
CA ALA A 231 5.51 -25.56 -0.71
C ALA A 231 6.33 -25.59 0.58
N PRO A 232 7.01 -26.70 0.96
CA PRO A 232 7.80 -26.78 2.18
C PRO A 232 8.82 -25.63 2.34
N GLU A 233 9.45 -25.20 1.24
CA GLU A 233 10.43 -24.10 1.21
C GLU A 233 9.81 -22.78 0.71
N GLY A 234 8.48 -22.71 0.59
CA GLY A 234 7.76 -21.57 0.05
C GLY A 234 7.75 -20.34 0.99
N TRP A 235 7.42 -19.19 0.42
CA TRP A 235 7.40 -17.91 1.09
C TRP A 235 6.03 -17.24 0.97
N LEU A 236 5.57 -16.64 2.07
CA LEU A 236 4.39 -15.77 2.11
C LEU A 236 4.86 -14.33 2.38
N LEU A 237 4.51 -13.43 1.49
CA LEU A 237 4.75 -11.99 1.61
C LEU A 237 3.41 -11.28 1.79
N ILE A 238 3.32 -10.47 2.85
CA ILE A 238 2.19 -9.57 3.11
C ILE A 238 2.69 -8.13 3.07
N SER A 239 1.78 -7.17 2.98
CA SER A 239 2.15 -5.75 3.04
C SER A 239 2.55 -5.33 4.46
N ALA A 240 3.38 -4.31 4.58
CA ALA A 240 3.65 -3.68 5.86
C ALA A 240 2.40 -3.09 6.55
N SER A 241 1.34 -2.82 5.77
CA SER A 241 0.04 -2.36 6.28
C SER A 241 -0.83 -3.49 6.82
N ASP A 242 -0.58 -4.74 6.41
CA ASP A 242 -1.33 -5.89 6.90
C ASP A 242 -0.93 -6.23 8.34
N PRO A 243 -1.82 -6.82 9.15
CA PRO A 243 -1.47 -7.26 10.50
C PRO A 243 -0.32 -8.27 10.47
N PRO A 244 0.72 -8.12 11.32
CA PRO A 244 1.79 -9.09 11.41
C PRO A 244 1.28 -10.45 11.91
N LEU A 245 1.80 -11.55 11.35
CA LEU A 245 1.32 -12.91 11.64
C LEU A 245 2.01 -13.57 12.84
N ILE A 246 3.06 -12.96 13.38
CA ILE A 246 3.98 -13.56 14.35
C ILE A 246 3.30 -14.13 15.62
N ASP A 247 2.27 -13.44 16.11
CA ASP A 247 1.54 -13.84 17.32
C ASP A 247 0.13 -14.40 17.01
N LEU A 248 -0.22 -14.52 15.74
CA LEU A 248 -1.54 -14.93 15.30
C LEU A 248 -1.58 -16.39 14.86
N VAL A 249 -0.52 -16.85 14.18
CA VAL A 249 -0.46 -18.20 13.62
C VAL A 249 0.94 -18.79 13.80
N ARG A 250 1.01 -20.12 13.84
CA ARG A 250 2.29 -20.82 13.91
C ARG A 250 3.02 -20.76 12.59
N CYS A 251 4.03 -19.88 12.47
CA CYS A 251 4.85 -19.71 11.28
C CYS A 251 6.31 -19.39 11.63
N GLU A 252 7.22 -19.62 10.70
CA GLU A 252 8.58 -19.08 10.76
C GLU A 252 8.51 -17.64 10.24
N THR A 253 8.93 -16.68 11.05
CA THR A 253 9.03 -15.27 10.66
C THR A 253 10.48 -14.95 10.33
N VAL A 254 10.71 -14.41 9.14
CA VAL A 254 12.04 -14.05 8.65
C VAL A 254 12.09 -12.53 8.43
N THR A 255 13.05 -11.87 9.05
CA THR A 255 13.36 -10.46 8.76
C THR A 255 14.20 -10.39 7.51
N THR A 256 13.73 -9.66 6.51
CA THR A 256 14.35 -9.50 5.20
C THR A 256 14.69 -8.03 4.92
N THR A 257 15.38 -7.76 3.83
CA THR A 257 15.62 -6.40 3.33
C THR A 257 14.32 -5.65 2.96
N ALA A 258 13.23 -6.41 2.76
CA ALA A 258 11.91 -5.88 2.39
C ALA A 258 10.88 -5.91 3.53
N GLY A 259 11.31 -6.14 4.76
CA GLY A 259 10.44 -6.29 5.92
C GLY A 259 10.23 -7.74 6.33
N LEU A 260 9.07 -8.04 6.95
CA LEU A 260 8.77 -9.38 7.42
C LEU A 260 8.25 -10.27 6.29
N ALA A 261 8.79 -11.48 6.21
CA ALA A 261 8.32 -12.55 5.36
C ALA A 261 8.02 -13.80 6.21
N TYR A 262 7.14 -14.67 5.73
CA TYR A 262 6.66 -15.80 6.50
C TYR A 262 6.84 -17.10 5.74
N ARG A 263 7.06 -18.20 6.49
CA ARG A 263 7.22 -19.55 5.97
C ARG A 263 6.49 -20.54 6.88
N ARG A 264 6.30 -21.77 6.41
CA ARG A 264 5.73 -22.83 7.23
C ARG A 264 6.64 -23.15 8.42
N ALA A 265 6.05 -23.36 9.60
CA ALA A 265 6.79 -23.74 10.82
C ALA A 265 7.23 -25.21 10.85
N ASP A 266 6.61 -26.07 10.04
CA ASP A 266 6.84 -27.52 10.00
C ASP A 266 7.95 -27.94 9.02
N ARG A 267 8.92 -27.07 8.79
CA ARG A 267 10.10 -27.37 7.96
C ARG A 267 11.01 -28.40 8.65
N PRO A 268 11.39 -29.47 7.96
CA PRO A 268 12.31 -30.44 8.55
C PRO A 268 13.64 -29.80 8.93
N GLY A 269 14.02 -29.86 10.22
CA GLY A 269 15.36 -29.56 10.71
C GLY A 269 15.61 -28.15 11.25
N ARG A 270 14.58 -27.29 11.46
CA ARG A 270 14.80 -25.95 12.03
C ARG A 270 13.79 -25.60 13.15
N PRO A 271 14.24 -25.06 14.31
CA PRO A 271 13.34 -24.53 15.32
C PRO A 271 12.66 -23.24 14.82
N ALA A 272 11.42 -23.00 15.29
CA ALA A 272 10.68 -21.76 15.00
C ALA A 272 11.31 -20.58 15.76
N THR A 273 12.33 -19.97 15.17
CA THR A 273 12.99 -18.76 15.68
C THR A 273 13.16 -17.78 14.52
N ALA A 274 13.02 -16.49 14.82
CA ALA A 274 13.28 -15.42 13.84
C ALA A 274 14.70 -15.59 13.28
N THR A 275 14.80 -15.89 11.99
CA THR A 275 16.08 -16.02 11.28
C THR A 275 16.33 -14.70 10.53
N VAL A 276 17.41 -14.03 10.86
CA VAL A 276 17.94 -12.91 10.06
C VAL A 276 18.78 -13.53 8.95
N LEU A 277 18.40 -13.32 7.70
CA LEU A 277 19.29 -13.69 6.58
C LEU A 277 20.52 -12.77 6.63
N PRO A 278 21.74 -13.32 6.57
CA PRO A 278 22.94 -12.50 6.53
C PRO A 278 22.91 -11.64 5.25
N ALA A 279 23.24 -10.36 5.39
CA ALA A 279 23.46 -9.47 4.25
C ALA A 279 24.52 -10.12 3.34
N VAL A 280 24.19 -10.29 2.06
CA VAL A 280 25.15 -10.79 1.07
C VAL A 280 26.30 -9.80 1.00
N ASP A 281 27.50 -10.28 1.30
CA ASP A 281 28.74 -9.51 1.30
C ASP A 281 28.95 -8.83 -0.07
N ARG A 282 29.06 -7.51 -0.07
CA ARG A 282 29.16 -6.66 -1.27
C ARG A 282 30.51 -6.73 -1.99
N THR A 283 31.35 -7.70 -1.67
CA THR A 283 32.74 -7.81 -2.18
C THR A 283 32.92 -8.85 -3.29
N LEU A 284 31.91 -9.23 -4.02
CA LEU A 284 32.10 -9.96 -5.28
C LEU A 284 31.92 -9.00 -6.45
N GLY A 285 33.06 -8.79 -7.13
CA GLY A 285 33.33 -7.80 -8.15
C GLY A 285 32.25 -7.65 -9.22
N SER A 286 31.98 -6.41 -9.52
CA SER A 286 31.25 -5.96 -10.69
C SER A 286 32.07 -6.20 -11.96
N GLU A 287 32.01 -7.39 -12.51
CA GLU A 287 32.30 -7.62 -13.92
C GLU A 287 31.01 -8.06 -14.61
N LEU A 288 30.28 -7.06 -15.07
CA LEU A 288 29.27 -7.27 -16.10
C LEU A 288 30.02 -7.56 -17.41
N PRO A 289 29.68 -8.63 -18.15
CA PRO A 289 30.23 -8.82 -19.48
C PRO A 289 29.82 -7.66 -20.38
N GLU A 290 30.80 -7.00 -20.99
CA GLU A 290 30.59 -5.95 -21.99
C GLU A 290 29.64 -6.48 -23.09
N PRO A 291 28.61 -5.70 -23.49
CA PRO A 291 27.80 -6.05 -24.62
C PRO A 291 28.68 -6.04 -25.91
N PRO A 292 28.44 -6.95 -26.87
CA PRO A 292 29.23 -7.01 -28.09
C PRO A 292 29.20 -5.67 -28.80
N ARG A 293 30.40 -5.14 -29.11
CA ARG A 293 30.60 -3.88 -29.82
C ARG A 293 29.83 -3.89 -31.15
N ARG A 294 28.85 -3.01 -31.27
CA ARG A 294 28.16 -2.72 -32.54
C ARG A 294 29.22 -2.13 -33.50
N ARG A 295 29.30 -2.70 -34.71
CA ARG A 295 30.06 -2.09 -35.80
C ARG A 295 29.55 -0.66 -36.01
N GLU A 296 30.46 0.30 -35.98
CA GLU A 296 30.20 1.69 -36.29
C GLU A 296 29.73 1.80 -37.75
N THR A 297 28.46 2.08 -37.96
CA THR A 297 27.97 2.66 -39.21
C THR A 297 27.93 4.16 -39.00
N THR A 298 28.66 4.88 -39.83
CA THR A 298 28.72 6.33 -39.88
C THR A 298 27.31 6.94 -39.92
N PRO A 299 26.96 7.86 -39.00
CA PRO A 299 25.64 8.47 -39.02
C PRO A 299 25.52 9.44 -40.22
N PRO A 300 24.35 9.51 -40.88
CA PRO A 300 24.08 10.57 -41.88
C PRO A 300 24.07 11.93 -41.20
N ALA A 301 24.52 12.96 -41.95
CA ALA A 301 24.64 14.32 -41.48
C ALA A 301 23.30 14.88 -40.92
N PRO A 302 23.34 15.71 -39.87
CA PRO A 302 22.15 16.22 -39.23
C PRO A 302 21.41 17.21 -40.16
N VAL A 303 20.13 16.93 -40.38
CA VAL A 303 19.19 17.89 -40.97
C VAL A 303 18.93 18.99 -39.93
N PRO A 304 18.99 20.28 -40.25
CA PRO A 304 18.72 21.31 -39.28
C PRO A 304 17.27 21.25 -38.80
N ALA A 305 17.11 20.96 -37.52
CA ALA A 305 15.80 21.00 -36.85
C ALA A 305 15.35 22.47 -36.75
N ALA A 306 14.25 22.80 -37.40
CA ALA A 306 13.56 24.07 -37.18
C ALA A 306 13.18 24.15 -35.69
N ALA A 307 13.68 25.19 -35.03
CA ALA A 307 13.40 25.46 -33.63
C ALA A 307 11.91 25.73 -33.45
N LEU A 308 11.21 24.77 -32.81
CA LEU A 308 9.90 25.06 -32.26
C LEU A 308 10.08 26.09 -31.11
N PRO A 309 9.21 27.11 -31.02
CA PRO A 309 9.32 28.09 -29.94
C PRO A 309 9.20 27.38 -28.59
N ALA A 310 10.16 27.61 -27.69
CA ALA A 310 10.14 27.15 -26.34
C ALA A 310 8.84 27.63 -25.66
N ARG A 311 8.00 26.67 -25.23
CA ARG A 311 6.90 26.98 -24.32
C ARG A 311 7.50 27.56 -23.04
N PRO A 312 7.02 28.75 -22.59
CA PRO A 312 7.47 29.26 -21.30
C PRO A 312 7.16 28.24 -20.20
N PRO A 313 8.01 28.13 -19.16
CA PRO A 313 7.74 27.26 -18.03
C PRO A 313 6.37 27.64 -17.46
N VAL A 314 5.52 26.64 -17.27
CA VAL A 314 4.25 26.83 -16.56
C VAL A 314 4.63 27.11 -15.11
N VAL A 315 4.72 28.40 -14.78
CA VAL A 315 4.78 28.84 -13.39
C VAL A 315 3.40 28.52 -12.81
N PHE A 316 3.33 27.55 -11.94
CA PHE A 316 2.15 27.27 -11.14
C PHE A 316 1.96 28.48 -10.20
N THR A 317 1.20 29.45 -10.62
CA THR A 317 0.71 30.50 -9.72
C THR A 317 -0.42 29.86 -8.91
N PRO A 318 -0.30 29.76 -7.55
CA PRO A 318 -1.39 29.28 -6.74
C PRO A 318 -2.62 30.16 -6.98
N ASP A 319 -3.80 29.52 -6.99
CA ASP A 319 -5.08 30.23 -7.11
C ASP A 319 -5.11 31.36 -6.06
N PRO A 320 -5.36 32.62 -6.45
CA PRO A 320 -5.30 33.78 -5.57
C PRO A 320 -6.14 33.63 -4.30
N VAL A 321 -7.15 32.78 -4.30
CA VAL A 321 -8.03 32.54 -3.15
C VAL A 321 -7.41 31.52 -2.17
N VAL A 322 -6.66 30.53 -2.64
CA VAL A 322 -5.88 29.63 -1.77
C VAL A 322 -4.79 30.43 -1.07
N ALA A 323 -4.10 31.29 -1.78
CA ALA A 323 -3.12 32.21 -1.22
C ALA A 323 -3.74 33.09 -0.10
N THR A 324 -5.03 33.42 -0.21
CA THR A 324 -5.75 34.19 0.83
C THR A 324 -5.98 33.37 2.12
N VAL A 325 -6.36 32.08 2.00
CA VAL A 325 -6.53 31.20 3.17
C VAL A 325 -5.19 30.97 3.87
N GLU A 326 -4.11 30.74 3.11
CA GLU A 326 -2.77 30.56 3.64
C GLU A 326 -2.26 31.81 4.37
N VAL A 327 -2.44 33.00 3.81
CA VAL A 327 -2.04 34.26 4.41
C VAL A 327 -2.77 34.51 5.75
N VAL A 328 -4.07 34.25 5.77
CA VAL A 328 -4.89 34.41 6.99
C VAL A 328 -4.48 33.37 8.04
N TYR A 329 -4.24 32.15 7.64
CA TYR A 329 -3.74 31.09 8.53
C TYR A 329 -2.34 31.43 9.10
N ALA A 330 -1.41 31.89 8.26
CA ALA A 330 -0.08 32.28 8.67
C ALA A 330 -0.07 33.51 9.60
N ALA A 331 -1.06 34.41 9.47
CA ALA A 331 -1.28 35.51 10.37
C ALA A 331 -1.85 35.10 11.75
N GLY A 332 -2.18 33.81 11.94
CA GLY A 332 -2.73 33.26 13.18
C GLY A 332 -4.23 33.48 13.38
N ASP A 333 -4.93 34.04 12.39
CA ASP A 333 -6.39 34.19 12.42
C ASP A 333 -7.06 32.87 11.96
N PHE A 334 -7.04 31.90 12.88
CA PHE A 334 -7.53 30.53 12.60
C PHE A 334 -9.06 30.48 12.43
N ASP A 335 -9.82 31.38 13.07
CA ASP A 335 -11.27 31.44 12.88
C ASP A 335 -11.59 31.84 11.44
N ARG A 336 -10.96 32.90 10.99
CA ARG A 336 -11.16 33.42 9.64
C ARG A 336 -10.65 32.46 8.57
N ALA A 337 -9.51 31.80 8.83
CA ALA A 337 -8.96 30.76 7.93
C ALA A 337 -9.91 29.57 7.80
N ALA A 338 -10.52 29.10 8.89
CA ALA A 338 -11.48 28.00 8.87
C ALA A 338 -12.76 28.37 8.09
N GLU A 339 -13.30 29.60 8.32
CA GLU A 339 -14.46 30.09 7.57
C GLU A 339 -14.20 30.21 6.07
N LEU A 340 -13.09 30.79 5.68
CA LEU A 340 -12.70 30.94 4.28
C LEU A 340 -12.50 29.59 3.60
N ALA A 341 -11.81 28.66 4.26
CA ALA A 341 -11.62 27.30 3.74
C ALA A 341 -12.96 26.56 3.59
N ALA A 342 -13.86 26.63 4.58
CA ALA A 342 -15.18 26.03 4.52
C ALA A 342 -16.03 26.63 3.38
N ALA A 343 -16.03 27.96 3.24
CA ALA A 343 -16.74 28.66 2.18
C ALA A 343 -16.24 28.25 0.79
N ARG A 344 -14.93 28.09 0.64
CA ARG A 344 -14.32 27.64 -0.60
C ARG A 344 -14.76 26.22 -1.01
N VAL A 345 -14.73 25.29 -0.04
CA VAL A 345 -15.22 23.91 -0.25
C VAL A 345 -16.71 23.92 -0.63
N ALA A 346 -17.53 24.73 0.05
CA ALA A 346 -18.95 24.86 -0.25
C ALA A 346 -19.23 25.45 -1.64
N ALA A 347 -18.32 26.30 -2.15
CA ALA A 347 -18.40 26.87 -3.49
C ALA A 347 -17.93 25.90 -4.61
N GLY A 348 -17.58 24.65 -4.26
CA GLY A 348 -17.15 23.64 -5.22
C GLY A 348 -15.66 23.67 -5.58
N HIS A 349 -14.87 24.52 -4.92
CA HIS A 349 -13.40 24.56 -5.05
C HIS A 349 -12.76 23.67 -3.98
N ASP A 350 -12.89 22.36 -4.16
CA ASP A 350 -12.45 21.35 -3.20
C ASP A 350 -11.09 20.78 -3.60
N ASP A 351 -10.03 21.31 -3.00
CA ASP A 351 -8.65 20.88 -3.21
C ASP A 351 -7.99 20.44 -1.88
N GLU A 352 -6.99 19.56 -1.96
CA GLU A 352 -6.30 18.98 -0.81
C GLU A 352 -5.74 20.05 0.13
N ARG A 353 -5.10 21.10 -0.42
CA ARG A 353 -4.48 22.17 0.37
C ARG A 353 -5.49 22.95 1.20
N THR A 354 -6.64 23.29 0.59
CA THR A 354 -7.77 23.93 1.29
C THR A 354 -8.28 23.06 2.42
N ARG A 355 -8.42 21.75 2.22
CA ARG A 355 -8.85 20.79 3.25
C ARG A 355 -7.85 20.70 4.42
N VAL A 356 -6.56 20.62 4.11
CA VAL A 356 -5.48 20.62 5.12
C VAL A 356 -5.54 21.87 5.99
N LEU A 357 -5.64 23.06 5.37
CA LEU A 357 -5.73 24.33 6.09
C LEU A 357 -6.99 24.43 6.94
N HIS A 358 -8.14 23.94 6.44
CA HIS A 358 -9.38 23.88 7.19
C HIS A 358 -9.23 23.05 8.47
N VAL A 359 -8.72 21.82 8.34
CA VAL A 359 -8.50 20.92 9.49
C VAL A 359 -7.52 21.53 10.50
N ARG A 360 -6.41 22.09 10.04
CA ARG A 360 -5.41 22.74 10.89
C ARG A 360 -5.98 23.94 11.62
N ALA A 361 -6.74 24.80 10.96
CA ALA A 361 -7.36 25.98 11.55
C ALA A 361 -8.34 25.59 12.66
N LEU A 362 -9.20 24.58 12.43
CA LEU A 362 -10.10 24.06 13.46
C LEU A 362 -9.35 23.45 14.65
N ALA A 363 -8.29 22.69 14.39
CA ALA A 363 -7.48 22.06 15.43
C ALA A 363 -6.75 23.11 16.30
N ASN A 364 -6.20 24.17 15.69
CA ASN A 364 -5.52 25.27 16.41
C ASN A 364 -6.48 26.12 17.25
N ARG A 365 -7.76 26.14 16.91
CA ARG A 365 -8.82 26.75 17.74
C ARG A 365 -9.33 25.82 18.85
N GLY A 366 -8.78 24.62 18.99
CA GLY A 366 -9.24 23.64 19.98
C GLY A 366 -10.58 22.99 19.65
N ARG A 367 -11.12 23.20 18.43
CA ARG A 367 -12.39 22.58 17.97
C ARG A 367 -12.13 21.17 17.46
N LEU A 368 -11.66 20.29 18.35
CA LEU A 368 -11.12 18.98 18.00
C LEU A 368 -12.15 18.07 17.33
N ASP A 369 -13.42 18.08 17.78
CA ASP A 369 -14.48 17.27 17.16
C ASP A 369 -14.77 17.72 15.70
N ALA A 370 -14.85 19.05 15.50
CA ALA A 370 -15.03 19.61 14.17
C ALA A 370 -13.84 19.36 13.25
N ALA A 371 -12.60 19.45 13.80
CA ALA A 371 -11.38 19.12 13.08
C ALA A 371 -11.34 17.63 12.67
N GLY A 372 -11.76 16.73 13.58
CA GLY A 372 -11.86 15.30 13.30
C GLY A 372 -12.86 14.99 12.18
N ALA A 373 -14.07 15.57 12.25
CA ALA A 373 -15.08 15.42 11.22
C ALA A 373 -14.62 15.97 9.86
N ALA A 374 -14.00 17.16 9.85
CA ALA A 374 -13.45 17.76 8.63
C ALA A 374 -12.29 16.93 8.04
N CYS A 375 -11.43 16.36 8.90
CA CYS A 375 -10.33 15.49 8.49
C CYS A 375 -10.83 14.17 7.88
N ALA A 376 -11.84 13.55 8.48
CA ALA A 376 -12.46 12.34 7.94
C ALA A 376 -13.07 12.61 6.56
N ALA A 377 -13.86 13.69 6.42
CA ALA A 377 -14.45 14.09 5.14
C ALA A 377 -13.37 14.43 4.09
N ALA A 378 -12.23 15.01 4.50
CA ALA A 378 -11.11 15.27 3.60
C ALA A 378 -10.43 13.98 3.15
N LEU A 379 -10.23 13.00 4.04
CA LEU A 379 -9.63 11.70 3.72
C LEU A 379 -10.49 10.83 2.81
N ASP A 380 -11.83 11.01 2.84
CA ASP A 380 -12.73 10.34 1.89
C ASP A 380 -12.47 10.74 0.43
N GLN A 381 -12.00 11.96 0.19
CA GLN A 381 -11.69 12.49 -1.13
C GLN A 381 -10.19 12.40 -1.46
N PHE A 382 -9.35 12.70 -0.48
CA PHE A 382 -7.90 12.77 -0.59
C PHE A 382 -7.22 11.68 0.24
N ALA A 383 -7.64 10.42 0.08
CA ALA A 383 -7.17 9.26 0.82
C ALA A 383 -5.64 9.01 0.71
N LEU A 384 -4.98 9.64 -0.26
CA LEU A 384 -3.53 9.52 -0.49
C LEU A 384 -2.75 10.74 0.01
N SER A 385 -3.36 11.61 0.78
CA SER A 385 -2.67 12.75 1.39
C SER A 385 -1.89 12.32 2.64
N PRO A 386 -0.56 12.31 2.63
CA PRO A 386 0.22 12.00 3.82
C PRO A 386 0.01 13.04 4.93
N GLU A 387 -0.21 14.29 4.56
CA GLU A 387 -0.44 15.38 5.50
C GLU A 387 -1.79 15.25 6.21
N LEU A 388 -2.86 14.84 5.52
CA LEU A 388 -4.17 14.56 6.15
C LEU A 388 -4.09 13.34 7.08
N HIS A 389 -3.36 12.29 6.71
CA HIS A 389 -3.16 11.15 7.59
C HIS A 389 -2.36 11.51 8.85
N LEU A 390 -1.36 12.38 8.74
CA LEU A 390 -0.64 12.90 9.91
C LEU A 390 -1.52 13.75 10.79
N LEU A 391 -2.34 14.65 10.22
CA LEU A 391 -3.31 15.45 10.98
C LEU A 391 -4.33 14.55 11.70
N HIS A 392 -4.83 13.50 11.00
CA HIS A 392 -5.71 12.53 11.62
C HIS A 392 -5.05 11.81 12.78
N ALA A 393 -3.79 11.35 12.63
CA ALA A 393 -3.03 10.76 13.71
C ALA A 393 -2.88 11.71 14.90
N THR A 394 -2.59 12.99 14.65
CA THR A 394 -2.43 14.01 15.68
C THR A 394 -3.75 14.26 16.45
N LEU A 395 -4.88 14.29 15.74
CA LEU A 395 -6.21 14.45 16.35
C LEU A 395 -6.59 13.22 17.19
N LEU A 396 -6.34 12.00 16.69
CA LEU A 396 -6.55 10.75 17.43
C LEU A 396 -5.69 10.67 18.70
N ALA A 397 -4.42 11.11 18.62
CA ALA A 397 -3.54 11.18 19.79
C ALA A 397 -4.09 12.11 20.89
N ARG A 398 -4.62 13.27 20.49
CA ARG A 398 -5.28 14.21 21.42
C ARG A 398 -6.57 13.66 22.02
N ALA A 399 -7.28 12.79 21.29
CA ALA A 399 -8.45 12.06 21.78
C ALA A 399 -8.11 10.83 22.64
N GLY A 400 -6.83 10.51 22.84
CA GLY A 400 -6.37 9.35 23.62
C GLY A 400 -6.51 8.00 22.89
N GLN A 401 -6.80 8.03 21.58
CA GLN A 401 -6.97 6.83 20.73
C GLN A 401 -5.61 6.40 20.17
N TYR A 402 -4.75 5.86 21.06
CA TYR A 402 -3.34 5.62 20.73
C TYR A 402 -3.14 4.50 19.67
N ALA A 403 -3.95 3.46 19.68
CA ALA A 403 -3.87 2.40 18.69
C ALA A 403 -4.17 2.92 17.29
N GLU A 404 -5.24 3.69 17.15
CA GLU A 404 -5.67 4.32 15.90
C GLU A 404 -4.66 5.40 15.44
N THR A 405 -4.06 6.13 16.39
CA THR A 405 -2.97 7.08 16.12
C THR A 405 -1.81 6.39 15.40
N VAL A 406 -1.35 5.25 15.90
CA VAL A 406 -0.24 4.49 15.29
C VAL A 406 -0.61 4.04 13.87
N ILE A 407 -1.85 3.61 13.67
CA ILE A 407 -2.33 3.19 12.34
C ILE A 407 -2.33 4.38 11.36
N ALA A 408 -2.87 5.52 11.78
CA ALA A 408 -2.93 6.72 10.93
C ALA A 408 -1.53 7.28 10.64
N ALA A 409 -0.62 7.32 11.62
CA ALA A 409 0.76 7.74 11.44
C ALA A 409 1.52 6.80 10.49
N ARG A 410 1.30 5.49 10.57
CA ARG A 410 1.87 4.52 9.63
C ARG A 410 1.35 4.71 8.20
N ARG A 411 0.10 5.12 8.03
CA ARG A 411 -0.44 5.49 6.71
C ARG A 411 0.26 6.71 6.14
N ALA A 412 0.49 7.75 6.96
CA ALA A 412 1.27 8.92 6.55
C ALA A 412 2.68 8.51 6.09
N LEU A 413 3.39 7.69 6.87
CA LEU A 413 4.72 7.16 6.55
C LEU A 413 4.74 6.25 5.32
N TYR A 414 3.68 5.55 5.08
CA TYR A 414 3.54 4.73 3.88
C TYR A 414 3.47 5.59 2.61
N LEU A 415 2.76 6.73 2.69
CA LEU A 415 2.60 7.65 1.57
C LEU A 415 3.83 8.55 1.39
N GLU A 416 4.46 8.96 2.50
CA GLU A 416 5.66 9.79 2.55
C GLU A 416 6.64 9.22 3.60
N PRO A 417 7.55 8.30 3.18
CA PRO A 417 8.47 7.61 4.09
C PRO A 417 9.43 8.52 4.86
N THR A 418 9.67 9.73 4.37
CA THR A 418 10.60 10.72 4.97
C THR A 418 9.93 11.65 5.98
N MET A 419 8.64 11.41 6.30
CA MET A 419 7.87 12.26 7.21
C MET A 419 8.24 12.02 8.68
N ALA A 420 9.29 12.69 9.17
CA ALA A 420 9.78 12.54 10.54
C ALA A 420 8.71 12.81 11.61
N MET A 421 7.77 13.75 11.37
CA MET A 421 6.67 14.05 12.28
C MET A 421 5.74 12.86 12.50
N ALA A 422 5.50 12.05 11.48
CA ALA A 422 4.65 10.86 11.62
C ALA A 422 5.31 9.79 12.51
N GLN A 423 6.65 9.64 12.45
CA GLN A 423 7.41 8.79 13.39
C GLN A 423 7.31 9.31 14.82
N ILE A 424 7.42 10.64 15.02
CA ILE A 424 7.33 11.26 16.35
C ILE A 424 5.95 11.06 16.95
N VAL A 425 4.88 11.30 16.18
CA VAL A 425 3.49 11.10 16.63
C VAL A 425 3.21 9.63 16.95
N ALA A 426 3.69 8.70 16.11
CA ALA A 426 3.57 7.27 16.39
C ALA A 426 4.30 6.88 17.69
N ALA A 427 5.50 7.41 17.91
CA ALA A 427 6.29 7.13 19.10
C ALA A 427 5.64 7.64 20.39
N ASP A 428 5.05 8.85 20.39
CA ASP A 428 4.29 9.36 21.53
C ASP A 428 3.11 8.46 21.87
N ALA A 429 2.34 8.05 20.86
CA ALA A 429 1.21 7.14 21.04
C ALA A 429 1.64 5.77 21.57
N MET A 430 2.74 5.18 21.05
CA MET A 430 3.31 3.92 21.52
C MET A 430 3.80 4.04 22.98
N THR A 431 4.44 5.14 23.33
CA THR A 431 4.89 5.40 24.72
C THR A 431 3.69 5.41 25.67
N ARG A 432 2.61 6.12 25.31
CA ARG A 432 1.38 6.21 26.12
C ARG A 432 0.61 4.90 26.20
N SER A 433 0.72 4.03 25.22
CA SER A 433 0.12 2.68 25.23
C SER A 433 1.03 1.61 25.85
N GLY A 434 2.26 1.95 26.29
CA GLY A 434 3.19 1.05 26.94
C GLY A 434 4.11 0.26 26.00
N ASP A 435 4.03 0.47 24.67
CA ASP A 435 4.96 -0.10 23.72
C ASP A 435 6.27 0.69 23.63
N THR A 436 7.09 0.59 24.67
CA THR A 436 8.36 1.31 24.79
C THR A 436 9.37 0.91 23.69
N ARG A 437 9.37 -0.35 23.26
CA ARG A 437 10.25 -0.82 22.18
C ARG A 437 9.84 -0.28 20.82
N GLY A 438 8.53 -0.22 20.54
CA GLY A 438 7.99 0.40 19.34
C GLY A 438 8.31 1.90 19.30
N ALA A 439 8.11 2.60 20.40
CA ALA A 439 8.42 4.01 20.55
C ALA A 439 9.92 4.30 20.29
N GLU A 440 10.81 3.50 20.87
CA GLU A 440 12.26 3.65 20.66
C GLU A 440 12.65 3.50 19.18
N ARG A 441 12.10 2.49 18.48
CA ARG A 441 12.36 2.29 17.04
C ARG A 441 11.88 3.47 16.22
N SER A 442 10.67 3.96 16.46
CA SER A 442 10.12 5.12 15.75
C SER A 442 10.91 6.40 16.01
N LEU A 443 11.36 6.64 17.23
CA LEU A 443 12.20 7.81 17.56
C LEU A 443 13.59 7.72 16.90
N ARG A 444 14.19 6.52 16.79
CA ARG A 444 15.46 6.34 16.07
C ARG A 444 15.29 6.62 14.58
N ALA A 445 14.23 6.10 13.96
CA ALA A 445 13.92 6.41 12.57
C ALA A 445 13.69 7.92 12.34
N ALA A 446 12.95 8.59 13.23
CA ALA A 446 12.81 10.05 13.18
C ALA A 446 14.15 10.77 13.30
N SER A 447 15.05 10.30 14.19
CA SER A 447 16.38 10.87 14.36
C SER A 447 17.24 10.76 13.10
N GLU A 448 17.19 9.62 12.43
CA GLU A 448 17.90 9.37 11.16
C GLU A 448 17.37 10.29 10.06
N MET A 449 16.06 10.37 9.87
CA MET A 449 15.43 11.26 8.88
C MET A 449 15.80 12.73 9.12
N LEU A 450 15.74 13.19 10.39
CA LEU A 450 16.07 14.57 10.74
C LEU A 450 17.58 14.86 10.60
N ALA A 451 18.46 13.86 10.73
CA ALA A 451 19.89 14.05 10.58
C ALA A 451 20.32 14.45 9.18
N GLU A 452 19.54 14.06 8.17
CA GLU A 452 19.79 14.37 6.75
C GLU A 452 19.45 15.83 6.40
N LEU A 453 18.66 16.52 7.24
CA LEU A 453 18.21 17.90 7.01
C LEU A 453 19.16 18.91 7.68
N PRO A 454 19.40 20.10 7.10
CA PRO A 454 20.06 21.21 7.79
C PRO A 454 19.34 21.60 9.09
N ALA A 455 20.08 22.04 10.12
CA ALA A 455 19.51 22.32 11.43
C ALA A 455 18.42 23.40 11.39
N GLU A 456 18.57 24.40 10.53
CA GLU A 456 17.66 25.54 10.38
C GLU A 456 16.50 25.27 9.42
N GLU A 457 16.49 24.10 8.75
CA GLU A 457 15.44 23.75 7.81
C GLU A 457 14.13 23.47 8.54
N HIS A 458 13.05 24.07 8.06
CA HIS A 458 11.71 23.85 8.58
C HIS A 458 11.18 22.48 8.11
N VAL A 459 10.76 21.67 9.07
CA VAL A 459 10.25 20.33 8.77
C VAL A 459 8.79 20.41 8.32
N VAL A 460 8.47 19.73 7.24
CA VAL A 460 7.10 19.67 6.71
C VAL A 460 6.13 19.14 7.78
N ALA A 461 5.00 19.82 7.92
CA ALA A 461 3.94 19.48 8.87
C ALA A 461 4.32 19.57 10.37
N ALA A 462 5.41 20.23 10.69
CA ALA A 462 5.87 20.46 12.07
C ALA A 462 5.52 21.85 12.62
N ASP A 463 4.52 22.53 12.05
CA ASP A 463 4.03 23.85 12.49
C ASP A 463 5.14 24.91 12.70
N GLY A 464 6.12 24.92 11.78
CA GLY A 464 7.23 25.88 11.79
C GLY A 464 8.44 25.45 12.63
N GLU A 465 8.45 24.26 13.20
CA GLU A 465 9.62 23.75 13.93
C GLU A 465 10.76 23.37 12.96
N THR A 466 11.99 23.62 13.40
CA THR A 466 13.20 23.29 12.63
C THR A 466 13.69 21.86 12.90
N ALA A 467 14.45 21.30 11.96
CA ALA A 467 15.04 19.98 12.11
C ALA A 467 15.97 19.91 13.34
N GLY A 468 16.71 20.97 13.62
CA GLY A 468 17.56 21.07 14.82
C GLY A 468 16.78 20.96 16.13
N ARG A 469 15.63 21.63 16.23
CA ARG A 469 14.78 21.58 17.41
C ARG A 469 14.10 20.22 17.58
N LEU A 470 13.61 19.63 16.51
CA LEU A 470 13.02 18.30 16.55
C LEU A 470 14.06 17.22 16.91
N ARG A 471 15.32 17.34 16.45
CA ARG A 471 16.42 16.45 16.89
C ARG A 471 16.63 16.49 18.40
N GLN A 472 16.61 17.69 18.99
CA GLN A 472 16.73 17.85 20.46
C GLN A 472 15.57 17.18 21.19
N LEU A 473 14.34 17.35 20.69
CA LEU A 473 13.14 16.73 21.25
C LEU A 473 13.23 15.19 21.17
N VAL A 474 13.58 14.64 20.01
CA VAL A 474 13.74 13.19 19.80
C VAL A 474 14.81 12.61 20.71
N ALA A 475 15.97 13.27 20.81
CA ALA A 475 17.06 12.86 21.71
C ALA A 475 16.64 12.86 23.18
N PHE A 476 15.85 13.84 23.59
CA PHE A 476 15.29 13.90 24.94
C PHE A 476 14.37 12.69 25.23
N HIS A 477 13.45 12.38 24.33
CA HIS A 477 12.54 11.24 24.48
C HIS A 477 13.28 9.89 24.46
N LEU A 478 14.26 9.70 23.60
CA LEU A 478 15.11 8.49 23.59
C LEU A 478 15.84 8.30 24.92
N LYS A 479 16.37 9.39 25.51
CA LYS A 479 17.03 9.35 26.81
C LYS A 479 16.08 9.02 27.94
N ALA A 480 14.83 9.49 27.87
CA ALA A 480 13.79 9.18 28.86
C ALA A 480 13.42 7.70 28.84
N LEU A 481 13.13 7.13 27.65
CA LEU A 481 12.83 5.69 27.47
C LEU A 481 13.99 4.78 27.93
N GLY A 482 15.24 5.16 27.64
CA GLY A 482 16.42 4.38 28.10
C GLY A 482 16.64 4.39 29.62
N ARG A 483 16.05 5.35 30.34
CA ARG A 483 16.05 5.38 31.83
C ARG A 483 14.96 4.50 32.42
N GLU A 484 13.78 4.44 31.80
CA GLU A 484 12.68 3.58 32.22
C GLU A 484 12.98 2.11 32.00
N ALA A 485 13.67 1.77 30.91
CA ALA A 485 14.08 0.39 30.61
C ALA A 485 15.17 -0.18 31.57
N ARG A 486 15.80 0.69 32.39
CA ARG A 486 16.82 0.31 33.38
C ARG A 486 16.29 0.23 34.82
N ARG A 487 15.02 0.59 35.05
CA ARG A 487 14.31 0.45 36.32
C ARG A 487 13.41 -0.79 36.29
#